data_ffcd932a17a77f9726ad8833702455ed
#
_entry.id   ffcd932a17a77f9726ad8833702455ed
#
_cell.length_a   1.000
_cell.length_b   1.000
_cell.length_c   1.000
_cell.angle_alpha   90.00
_cell.angle_beta   90.00
_cell.angle_gamma   90.00
#
_symmetry.space_group_name_H-M   'P 1'
#
loop_
_entity.id
_entity.type
_entity.pdbx_description
1 polymer ?
#
loop_
_entity_poly.entity_id
_entity_poly.type
_entity_poly.pdbx_seq_one_letter_code
_entity_poly.pdbx_strand_id
1 'polypeptide(L)'
;EIIYKVNLSNETNWMKLENSMVSVVSDWNGTAHNLTEFGKVKIAGKTGTAQIKSLIDQDQTAKEEYEGIRLEEVNRDHALFVGYGPIPKPQLVVVVIVENGESGSAIAAPIAQKMIDLYIEEKN
;
A
#
# COMPACT_ATOMS: atom_id res chain seq x y z
N GLU A 1 12.12 -25.20 -0.85
CA GLU A 1 12.89 -25.30 0.40
C GLU A 1 12.47 -24.16 1.33
N ILE A 2 12.01 -24.48 2.58
CA ILE A 2 11.68 -23.45 3.58
C ILE A 2 12.98 -23.06 4.26
N ILE A 3 13.48 -21.87 3.96
CA ILE A 3 14.73 -21.35 4.52
C ILE A 3 14.49 -20.79 5.95
N TYR A 4 13.29 -20.25 6.19
CA TYR A 4 12.97 -19.58 7.45
C TYR A 4 11.47 -19.65 7.75
N LYS A 5 11.11 -19.91 9.01
CA LYS A 5 9.72 -19.93 9.48
C LYS A 5 9.57 -18.98 10.68
N VAL A 6 8.65 -18.03 10.56
CA VAL A 6 8.26 -17.17 11.68
C VAL A 6 7.21 -17.90 12.51
N ASN A 7 7.50 -18.14 13.77
CA ASN A 7 6.53 -18.67 14.72
C ASN A 7 6.02 -17.51 15.58
N LEU A 8 4.74 -17.24 15.50
CA LEU A 8 4.10 -16.28 16.41
C LEU A 8 3.74 -16.99 17.73
N SER A 9 3.88 -16.26 18.83
CA SER A 9 3.51 -16.75 20.16
C SER A 9 2.00 -17.03 20.31
N ASN A 10 1.18 -16.49 19.41
CA ASN A 10 -0.25 -16.70 19.36
C ASN A 10 -0.73 -16.74 17.89
N GLU A 11 -1.34 -17.85 17.48
CA GLU A 11 -1.86 -18.02 16.11
C GLU A 11 -2.93 -17.01 15.76
N THR A 12 -3.70 -16.49 16.72
CA THR A 12 -4.69 -15.44 16.47
C THR A 12 -4.05 -14.14 15.96
N ASN A 13 -2.75 -13.93 16.15
CA ASN A 13 -2.07 -12.75 15.64
C ASN A 13 -1.98 -12.74 14.11
N TRP A 14 -1.89 -13.91 13.47
CA TRP A 14 -1.98 -13.99 12.01
C TRP A 14 -3.34 -13.53 11.50
N MET A 15 -4.42 -14.02 12.13
CA MET A 15 -5.78 -13.60 11.77
C MET A 15 -5.98 -12.09 11.96
N LYS A 16 -5.44 -11.52 13.04
CA LYS A 16 -5.51 -10.07 13.26
C LYS A 16 -4.77 -9.29 12.19
N LEU A 17 -3.57 -9.75 11.80
CA LEU A 17 -2.79 -9.13 10.74
C LEU A 17 -3.55 -9.18 9.40
N GLU A 18 -4.03 -10.34 9.00
CA GLU A 18 -4.80 -10.53 7.77
C GLU A 18 -6.04 -9.62 7.76
N ASN A 19 -6.84 -9.65 8.82
CA ASN A 19 -8.02 -8.80 8.94
C ASN A 19 -7.66 -7.31 8.85
N SER A 20 -6.58 -6.89 9.50
CA SER A 20 -6.13 -5.50 9.43
C SER A 20 -5.73 -5.10 8.01
N MET A 21 -5.07 -5.99 7.26
CA MET A 21 -4.71 -5.73 5.86
C MET A 21 -5.93 -5.73 4.93
N VAL A 22 -6.94 -6.55 5.22
CA VAL A 22 -8.23 -6.49 4.52
C VAL A 22 -8.92 -5.16 4.78
N SER A 23 -8.95 -4.70 6.04
CA SER A 23 -9.58 -3.43 6.44
C SER A 23 -8.93 -2.20 5.76
N VAL A 24 -7.64 -2.23 5.45
CA VAL A 24 -6.97 -1.15 4.69
C VAL A 24 -7.66 -0.87 3.35
N VAL A 25 -8.21 -1.91 2.72
CA VAL A 25 -8.88 -1.80 1.41
C VAL A 25 -10.40 -1.75 1.55
N SER A 26 -10.99 -2.60 2.40
CA SER A 26 -12.44 -2.79 2.42
C SER A 26 -13.20 -1.84 3.35
N ASP A 27 -12.58 -1.32 4.41
CA ASP A 27 -13.27 -0.43 5.34
C ASP A 27 -13.37 0.99 4.77
N TRP A 28 -14.47 1.68 5.05
CA TRP A 28 -14.74 3.04 4.54
C TRP A 28 -13.66 4.07 4.92
N ASN A 29 -12.94 3.85 6.02
CA ASN A 29 -11.82 4.66 6.51
C ASN A 29 -10.45 4.02 6.21
N GLY A 30 -10.41 2.95 5.44
CA GLY A 30 -9.17 2.30 5.01
C GLY A 30 -8.34 3.21 4.10
N THR A 31 -7.02 3.22 4.30
CA THR A 31 -6.13 4.11 3.53
C THR A 31 -6.09 3.82 2.03
N ALA A 32 -6.54 2.64 1.59
CA ALA A 32 -6.65 2.26 0.19
C ALA A 32 -8.10 1.90 -0.20
N HIS A 33 -9.10 2.49 0.48
CA HIS A 33 -10.52 2.22 0.21
C HIS A 33 -10.94 2.57 -1.22
N ASN A 34 -10.26 3.52 -1.85
CA ASN A 34 -10.48 3.88 -3.25
C ASN A 34 -10.38 2.69 -4.22
N LEU A 35 -9.66 1.62 -3.86
CA LEU A 35 -9.58 0.41 -4.68
C LEU A 35 -10.91 -0.32 -4.83
N THR A 36 -11.84 -0.16 -3.88
CA THR A 36 -13.17 -0.78 -3.94
C THR A 36 -14.04 -0.24 -5.08
N GLU A 37 -13.71 0.93 -5.63
CA GLU A 37 -14.47 1.56 -6.70
C GLU A 37 -14.22 0.92 -8.07
N PHE A 38 -13.06 0.32 -8.29
CA PHE A 38 -12.65 -0.21 -9.61
C PHE A 38 -12.01 -1.60 -9.59
N GLY A 39 -11.61 -2.11 -8.43
CA GLY A 39 -11.04 -3.45 -8.29
C GLY A 39 -12.04 -4.54 -8.66
N LYS A 40 -11.61 -5.50 -9.49
CA LYS A 40 -12.45 -6.63 -9.90
C LYS A 40 -12.49 -7.75 -8.87
N VAL A 41 -11.37 -7.95 -8.17
CA VAL A 41 -11.28 -8.91 -7.07
C VAL A 41 -10.94 -8.22 -5.76
N LYS A 42 -11.42 -8.80 -4.66
CA LYS A 42 -11.06 -8.30 -3.32
C LYS A 42 -9.60 -8.62 -3.03
N ILE A 43 -8.86 -7.63 -2.58
CA ILE A 43 -7.48 -7.75 -2.14
C ILE A 43 -7.31 -7.27 -0.71
N ALA A 44 -6.21 -7.66 -0.10
CA ALA A 44 -5.72 -7.11 1.15
C ALA A 44 -4.38 -6.43 0.91
N GLY A 45 -4.02 -5.43 1.69
CA GLY A 45 -2.74 -4.76 1.50
C GLY A 45 -2.39 -3.74 2.56
N LYS A 46 -1.27 -3.05 2.32
CA LYS A 46 -0.78 -1.97 3.17
C LYS A 46 -0.11 -0.91 2.32
N THR A 47 -0.52 0.33 2.51
CA THR A 47 0.12 1.52 1.93
C THR A 47 1.38 1.87 2.70
N GLY A 48 2.34 2.46 2.01
CA GLY A 48 3.54 3.03 2.61
C GLY A 48 3.95 4.32 1.89
N THR A 49 4.68 5.15 2.61
CA THR A 49 5.31 6.35 2.07
C THR A 49 6.72 6.41 2.64
N ALA A 50 7.72 6.42 1.78
CA ALA A 50 9.12 6.54 2.20
C ALA A 50 9.58 7.98 1.95
N GLN A 51 9.87 8.69 3.04
CA GLN A 51 10.30 10.07 2.98
C GLN A 51 11.72 10.20 2.41
N ILE A 52 11.90 11.13 1.46
CA ILE A 52 13.19 11.47 0.87
C ILE A 52 13.90 12.52 1.71
N LYS A 53 13.18 13.52 2.23
CA LYS A 53 13.72 14.57 3.08
C LYS A 53 13.13 14.51 4.48
N SER A 54 14.00 14.57 5.49
CA SER A 54 13.55 14.70 6.87
C SER A 54 12.97 16.11 7.08
N LEU A 55 11.75 16.18 7.61
CA LEU A 55 11.13 17.44 8.02
C LEU A 55 11.86 18.12 9.21
N ILE A 56 12.86 17.44 9.80
CA ILE A 56 13.59 17.93 10.99
C ILE A 56 14.56 19.05 10.63
N ASP A 57 15.02 19.14 9.39
CA ASP A 57 15.98 20.16 8.94
C ASP A 57 15.31 21.44 8.40
N GLN A 58 13.99 21.54 8.50
CA GLN A 58 13.26 22.71 8.02
C GLN A 58 12.77 23.55 9.21
N ASP A 59 13.24 24.79 9.26
CA ASP A 59 12.79 25.83 10.18
C ASP A 59 11.24 25.91 10.21
N GLN A 60 10.64 26.16 11.37
CA GLN A 60 9.17 26.14 11.54
C GLN A 60 8.44 27.10 10.59
N THR A 61 9.12 28.14 10.10
CA THR A 61 8.61 29.08 9.08
C THR A 61 8.42 28.43 7.71
N ALA A 62 9.15 27.36 7.38
CA ALA A 62 8.98 26.63 6.12
C ALA A 62 7.73 25.74 6.10
N LYS A 63 7.15 25.44 7.25
CA LYS A 63 5.95 24.57 7.35
C LYS A 63 4.69 25.24 6.78
N GLU A 64 4.55 26.54 6.95
CA GLU A 64 3.40 27.31 6.46
C GLU A 64 3.51 27.58 4.95
N GLU A 65 4.73 27.72 4.43
CA GLU A 65 4.97 27.83 2.98
C GLU A 65 4.82 26.47 2.25
N TYR A 66 4.98 25.36 2.95
CA TYR A 66 5.02 24.01 2.39
C TYR A 66 3.64 23.49 1.94
N GLU A 67 2.57 23.94 2.56
CA GLU A 67 1.20 23.51 2.20
C GLU A 67 0.71 24.07 0.85
N GLY A 68 1.40 25.06 0.29
CA GLY A 68 1.04 25.71 -0.98
C GLY A 68 2.00 25.45 -2.14
N ILE A 69 3.21 24.93 -1.87
CA ILE A 69 4.23 24.73 -2.91
C ILE A 69 4.24 23.26 -3.32
N ARG A 70 3.87 22.99 -4.56
CA ARG A 70 4.09 21.68 -5.16
C ARG A 70 5.59 21.38 -5.18
N LEU A 71 6.01 20.39 -4.37
CA LEU A 71 7.40 19.94 -4.35
C LEU A 71 7.90 19.61 -5.76
N GLU A 72 9.13 20.02 -6.05
CA GLU A 72 9.81 19.49 -7.24
C GLU A 72 9.75 17.96 -7.21
N GLU A 73 9.54 17.34 -8.36
CA GLU A 73 9.30 15.91 -8.48
C GLU A 73 10.34 15.05 -7.74
N VAL A 74 11.64 15.44 -7.86
CA VAL A 74 12.76 14.76 -7.21
C VAL A 74 12.75 14.81 -5.67
N ASN A 75 11.92 15.67 -5.08
CA ASN A 75 11.81 15.84 -3.63
C ASN A 75 10.54 15.21 -3.05
N ARG A 76 9.71 14.59 -3.88
CA ARG A 76 8.50 13.92 -3.42
C ARG A 76 8.85 12.58 -2.80
N ASP A 77 8.08 12.19 -1.81
CA ASP A 77 8.21 10.89 -1.16
C ASP A 77 7.93 9.73 -2.12
N HIS A 78 8.53 8.59 -1.87
CA HIS A 78 8.23 7.39 -2.64
C HIS A 78 6.90 6.77 -2.19
N ALA A 79 6.07 6.40 -3.16
CA ALA A 79 4.81 5.71 -2.92
C ALA A 79 5.02 4.20 -2.89
N LEU A 80 4.53 3.53 -1.84
CA LEU A 80 4.65 2.10 -1.67
C LEU A 80 3.29 1.45 -1.43
N PHE A 81 3.14 0.24 -1.94
CA PHE A 81 2.02 -0.63 -1.61
C PHE A 81 2.45 -2.09 -1.67
N VAL A 82 2.07 -2.88 -0.69
CA VAL A 82 2.09 -4.33 -0.75
C VAL A 82 0.65 -4.83 -0.69
N GLY A 83 0.30 -5.71 -1.61
CA GLY A 83 -1.03 -6.30 -1.64
C GLY A 83 -0.99 -7.77 -2.04
N TYR A 84 -2.03 -8.48 -1.67
CA TYR A 84 -2.22 -9.86 -2.06
C TYR A 84 -3.71 -10.17 -2.31
N GLY A 85 -3.96 -11.10 -3.18
CA GLY A 85 -5.31 -11.49 -3.56
C GLY A 85 -5.38 -12.74 -4.45
N PRO A 86 -6.60 -13.16 -4.80
CA PRO A 86 -7.90 -12.68 -4.29
C PRO A 86 -8.17 -13.15 -2.85
N ILE A 87 -8.95 -12.38 -2.10
CA ILE A 87 -9.37 -12.79 -0.76
C ILE A 87 -10.69 -13.58 -0.90
N PRO A 88 -10.89 -14.70 -0.16
CA PRO A 88 -10.07 -15.22 0.97
C PRO A 88 -8.99 -16.24 0.58
N LYS A 89 -8.76 -16.51 -0.69
CA LYS A 89 -7.77 -17.50 -1.16
C LYS A 89 -6.72 -16.83 -2.04
N PRO A 90 -5.73 -16.16 -1.44
CA PRO A 90 -4.74 -15.41 -2.19
C PRO A 90 -3.85 -16.32 -3.04
N GLN A 91 -3.59 -15.89 -4.27
CA GLN A 91 -2.76 -16.59 -5.24
C GLN A 91 -1.55 -15.78 -5.68
N LEU A 92 -1.57 -14.46 -5.44
CA LEU A 92 -0.52 -13.55 -5.84
C LEU A 92 -0.25 -12.53 -4.76
N VAL A 93 1.01 -12.23 -4.53
CA VAL A 93 1.49 -11.07 -3.75
C VAL A 93 2.15 -10.11 -4.73
N VAL A 94 1.83 -8.82 -4.61
CA VAL A 94 2.41 -7.75 -5.43
C VAL A 94 2.99 -6.70 -4.50
N VAL A 95 4.21 -6.28 -4.78
CA VAL A 95 4.86 -5.12 -4.15
C VAL A 95 5.11 -4.07 -5.22
N VAL A 96 4.62 -2.87 -4.99
CA VAL A 96 4.79 -1.73 -5.89
C VAL A 96 5.54 -0.62 -5.17
N ILE A 97 6.59 -0.14 -5.81
CA ILE A 97 7.34 1.04 -5.39
C ILE A 97 7.34 2.00 -6.57
N VAL A 98 6.86 3.21 -6.34
CA VAL A 98 6.89 4.29 -7.32
C VAL A 98 7.74 5.42 -6.74
N GLU A 99 8.91 5.62 -7.33
CA GLU A 99 9.80 6.70 -6.93
C GLU A 99 9.10 8.04 -7.14
N ASN A 100 9.20 8.91 -6.14
CA ASN A 100 8.61 10.26 -6.16
C ASN A 100 7.08 10.29 -6.41
N GLY A 101 6.41 9.17 -6.11
CA GLY A 101 4.98 9.00 -6.35
C GLY A 101 4.07 9.61 -5.27
N GLU A 102 4.60 10.15 -4.18
CA GLU A 102 3.93 10.80 -3.05
C GLU A 102 2.96 9.89 -2.28
N SER A 103 1.98 9.29 -2.95
CA SER A 103 0.88 8.60 -2.27
C SER A 103 0.81 7.12 -2.60
N GLY A 104 1.05 6.28 -1.58
CA GLY A 104 0.89 4.84 -1.71
C GLY A 104 -0.52 4.41 -2.11
N SER A 105 -1.55 5.08 -1.60
CA SER A 105 -2.95 4.76 -1.90
C SER A 105 -3.42 5.27 -3.26
N ALA A 106 -2.95 6.44 -3.68
CA ALA A 106 -3.38 7.05 -4.94
C ALA A 106 -2.60 6.53 -6.16
N ILE A 107 -1.34 6.14 -5.97
CA ILE A 107 -0.44 5.78 -7.08
C ILE A 107 -0.07 4.30 -7.05
N ALA A 108 0.54 3.81 -5.96
CA ALA A 108 1.06 2.44 -5.92
C ALA A 108 -0.04 1.38 -5.79
N ALA A 109 -1.07 1.63 -4.98
CA ALA A 109 -2.13 0.66 -4.74
C ALA A 109 -2.99 0.34 -5.98
N PRO A 110 -3.39 1.32 -6.84
CA PRO A 110 -4.10 1.03 -8.09
C PRO A 110 -3.30 0.16 -9.06
N ILE A 111 -1.98 0.34 -9.12
CA ILE A 111 -1.10 -0.50 -9.95
C ILE A 111 -1.14 -1.94 -9.45
N ALA A 112 -1.00 -2.16 -8.14
CA ALA A 112 -1.05 -3.49 -7.53
C ALA A 112 -2.42 -4.16 -7.77
N GLN A 113 -3.52 -3.43 -7.58
CA GLN A 113 -4.87 -3.95 -7.86
C GLN A 113 -4.99 -4.42 -9.30
N LYS A 114 -4.59 -3.59 -10.25
CA LYS A 114 -4.66 -3.93 -11.68
C LYS A 114 -3.82 -5.15 -12.03
N MET A 115 -2.64 -5.30 -11.44
CA MET A 115 -1.78 -6.48 -11.66
C MET A 115 -2.44 -7.75 -11.13
N ILE A 116 -3.07 -7.70 -9.95
CA ILE A 116 -3.77 -8.85 -9.39
C ILE A 116 -5.01 -9.18 -10.22
N ASP A 117 -5.79 -8.19 -10.64
CA ASP A 117 -6.97 -8.39 -11.48
C ASP A 117 -6.60 -9.08 -12.80
N LEU A 118 -5.57 -8.59 -13.50
CA LEU A 118 -5.11 -9.19 -14.75
C LEU A 118 -4.62 -10.63 -14.58
N TYR A 119 -3.86 -10.90 -13.51
CA TYR A 119 -3.38 -12.25 -13.21
C TYR A 119 -4.53 -13.24 -13.00
N ILE A 120 -5.59 -12.82 -12.32
CA ILE A 120 -6.75 -13.68 -12.08
C ILE A 120 -7.58 -13.87 -13.36
N GLU A 121 -7.69 -12.83 -14.20
CA GLU A 121 -8.37 -12.92 -15.50
C GLU A 121 -7.69 -13.89 -16.46
N GLU A 122 -6.37 -13.89 -16.52
CA GLU A 122 -5.60 -14.81 -17.38
C GLU A 122 -5.68 -16.27 -16.95
N LYS A 123 -6.04 -16.53 -15.68
CA LYS A 123 -6.17 -17.90 -15.15
C LYS A 123 -7.57 -18.51 -15.28
N ASN A 124 -8.57 -17.72 -15.60
CA ASN A 124 -9.96 -18.15 -15.76
C ASN A 124 -10.32 -18.29 -17.23
#